data_244e9c79b345cb9c36fe8181913f925c
#
_entry.id   244e9c79b345cb9c36fe8181913f925c
#
_cell.length_a   1.000
_cell.length_b   1.000
_cell.length_c   1.000
_cell.angle_alpha   90.00
_cell.angle_beta   90.00
_cell.angle_gamma   90.00
#
_symmetry.space_group_name_H-M   'P 1'
#
loop_
_entity.id
_entity.type
_entity.pdbx_description
1 polymer ?
#
loop_
_entity_poly.entity_id
_entity_poly.type
_entity_poly.pdbx_seq_one_letter_code
_entity_poly.pdbx_strand_id
1 'polypeptide(L)'
;MRVNLERIIEAARRAHSQVLLVGMQIPPNYGPQYTEKFRRSYGEIARAKRIPLVPFLLEGFADQREMFQNDQLHPVAAAQPLILETVWKGLGPMLKIK
;
A
#
# COMPACT_ATOMS: atom_id res chain seq x y z
N MET A 1 1.67 12.14 -8.25
CA MET A 1 1.31 11.23 -7.16
C MET A 1 1.96 11.61 -5.84
N ARG A 2 3.27 11.78 -5.84
CA ARG A 2 4.00 12.01 -4.59
C ARG A 2 3.53 13.25 -3.84
N VAL A 3 3.36 14.37 -4.54
CA VAL A 3 2.93 15.63 -3.93
C VAL A 3 1.56 15.48 -3.28
N ASN A 4 0.63 14.77 -3.92
CA ASN A 4 -0.70 14.57 -3.39
C ASN A 4 -0.67 13.70 -2.13
N LEU A 5 0.12 12.63 -2.13
CA LEU A 5 0.28 11.80 -0.96
C LEU A 5 0.88 12.57 0.21
N GLU A 6 1.91 13.37 -0.07
CA GLU A 6 2.52 14.18 0.98
C GLU A 6 1.54 15.17 1.59
N ARG A 7 0.69 15.79 0.75
CA ARG A 7 -0.34 16.71 1.24
C ARG A 7 -1.38 16.01 2.11
N ILE A 8 -1.79 14.81 1.72
CA ILE A 8 -2.73 14.03 2.50
C ILE A 8 -2.13 13.68 3.86
N ILE A 9 -0.88 13.24 3.88
CA ILE A 9 -0.18 12.90 5.12
C ILE A 9 -0.11 14.11 6.04
N GLU A 10 0.28 15.25 5.51
CA GLU A 10 0.39 16.48 6.30
C GLU A 10 -0.97 16.91 6.86
N ALA A 11 -2.02 16.80 6.06
CA ALA A 11 -3.37 17.14 6.52
C ALA A 11 -3.81 16.22 7.65
N ALA A 12 -3.55 14.93 7.54
CA ALA A 12 -3.89 13.99 8.59
C ALA A 12 -3.12 14.27 9.88
N ARG A 13 -1.86 14.62 9.77
CA ARG A 13 -1.04 14.96 10.94
C ARG A 13 -1.50 16.24 11.63
N ARG A 14 -1.89 17.23 10.85
CA ARG A 14 -2.44 18.46 11.43
C ARG A 14 -3.73 18.21 12.20
N ALA A 15 -4.48 17.16 11.80
CA ALA A 15 -5.67 16.74 12.50
C ALA A 15 -5.37 15.76 13.66
N HIS A 16 -4.10 15.56 13.99
CA HIS A 16 -3.63 14.65 15.03
C HIS A 16 -3.96 13.19 14.77
N SER A 17 -4.07 12.80 13.50
CA SER A 17 -4.30 11.42 13.11
C SER A 17 -2.98 10.71 12.83
N GLN A 18 -2.94 9.43 13.14
CA GLN A 18 -1.84 8.58 12.71
C GLN A 18 -2.05 8.18 11.25
N VAL A 19 -0.94 7.91 10.55
CA VAL A 19 -1.00 7.59 9.13
C VAL A 19 -0.29 6.27 8.87
N LEU A 20 -0.95 5.39 8.13
CA LEU A 20 -0.35 4.18 7.58
C LEU A 20 -0.38 4.29 6.06
N LEU A 21 0.77 4.23 5.43
CA LEU A 21 0.85 4.26 3.97
C LEU A 21 0.81 2.84 3.43
N VAL A 22 -0.10 2.59 2.49
CA VAL A 22 -0.23 1.28 1.86
C VAL A 22 0.23 1.40 0.42
N GLY A 23 1.30 0.69 0.08
CA GLY A 23 1.88 0.74 -1.24
C GLY A 23 1.20 -0.16 -2.24
N MET A 24 1.35 0.18 -3.50
CA MET A 24 0.88 -0.62 -4.63
C MET A 24 2.00 -0.76 -5.65
N GLN A 25 1.86 -1.75 -6.51
CA GLN A 25 2.75 -1.93 -7.65
C GLN A 25 1.92 -1.89 -8.92
N ILE A 26 2.48 -1.29 -9.97
CA ILE A 26 1.81 -1.26 -11.27
C ILE A 26 2.16 -2.52 -12.06
N PRO A 27 1.31 -2.93 -13.02
CA PRO A 27 1.60 -4.10 -13.85
C PRO A 27 2.93 -4.00 -14.58
N PRO A 28 3.67 -5.11 -14.75
CA PRO A 28 5.00 -5.08 -15.36
C PRO A 28 5.04 -4.56 -16.80
N ASN A 29 3.90 -4.55 -17.50
CA ASN A 29 3.84 -4.08 -18.88
C ASN A 29 4.09 -2.59 -19.02
N TYR A 30 4.16 -1.85 -17.93
CA TYR A 30 4.53 -0.43 -17.96
C TYR A 30 6.05 -0.20 -18.02
N GLY A 31 6.82 -1.29 -18.04
CA GLY A 31 8.26 -1.22 -18.14
C GLY A 31 8.96 -1.30 -16.79
N PRO A 32 10.15 -1.95 -16.73
CA PRO A 32 10.81 -2.21 -15.46
C PRO A 32 11.27 -0.95 -14.72
N GLN A 33 11.74 0.06 -15.45
CA GLN A 33 12.20 1.29 -14.80
C GLN A 33 11.07 2.06 -14.17
N TYR A 34 9.95 2.19 -14.87
CA TYR A 34 8.78 2.90 -14.35
C TYR A 34 8.17 2.14 -13.16
N THR A 35 8.07 0.83 -13.28
CA THR A 35 7.54 -0.03 -12.23
C THR A 35 8.35 0.09 -10.95
N GLU A 36 9.68 0.06 -11.07
CA GLU A 36 10.56 0.17 -9.91
C GLU A 36 10.47 1.56 -9.28
N LYS A 37 10.43 2.59 -10.09
CA LYS A 37 10.30 3.96 -9.60
C LYS A 37 8.99 4.17 -8.84
N PHE A 38 7.90 3.62 -9.38
CA PHE A 38 6.60 3.69 -8.74
C PHE A 38 6.64 3.01 -7.37
N ARG A 39 7.20 1.81 -7.31
CA ARG A 39 7.31 1.06 -6.06
C ARG A 39 8.15 1.80 -5.03
N ARG A 40 9.29 2.35 -5.44
CA ARG A 40 10.19 3.06 -4.52
C ARG A 40 9.61 4.35 -3.99
N SER A 41 8.70 4.99 -4.73
CA SER A 41 8.08 6.23 -4.28
C SER A 41 7.42 6.08 -2.90
N TYR A 42 6.75 4.96 -2.66
CA TYR A 42 6.10 4.73 -1.37
C TYR A 42 7.10 4.64 -0.23
N GLY A 43 8.19 3.91 -0.45
CA GLY A 43 9.23 3.79 0.58
C GLY A 43 9.90 5.13 0.89
N GLU A 44 10.14 5.93 -0.13
CA GLU A 44 10.75 7.24 0.05
C GLU A 44 9.84 8.19 0.83
N ILE A 45 8.55 8.19 0.50
CA ILE A 45 7.56 9.01 1.20
C ILE A 45 7.46 8.57 2.67
N ALA A 46 7.37 7.27 2.90
CA ALA A 46 7.25 6.75 4.26
C ALA A 46 8.44 7.14 5.12
N ARG A 47 9.65 7.05 4.55
CA ARG A 47 10.86 7.45 5.26
C ARG A 47 10.91 8.94 5.51
N ALA A 48 10.60 9.74 4.50
CA ALA A 48 10.64 11.19 4.62
C ALA A 48 9.64 11.71 5.64
N LYS A 49 8.49 11.08 5.74
CA LYS A 49 7.42 11.48 6.66
C LYS A 49 7.42 10.71 7.97
N ARG A 50 8.33 9.74 8.11
CA ARG A 50 8.45 8.90 9.32
C ARG A 50 7.14 8.21 9.68
N ILE A 51 6.52 7.56 8.70
CA ILE A 51 5.27 6.81 8.89
C ILE A 51 5.49 5.34 8.50
N PRO A 52 4.70 4.42 9.09
CA PRO A 52 4.77 3.03 8.70
C PRO A 52 4.31 2.82 7.26
N LEU A 53 4.82 1.78 6.64
CA LEU A 53 4.50 1.41 5.28
C LEU A 53 4.11 -0.06 5.20
N VAL A 54 2.99 -0.35 4.53
CA VAL A 54 2.70 -1.67 4.01
C VAL A 54 3.20 -1.66 2.57
N PRO A 55 4.29 -2.38 2.25
CA PRO A 55 4.95 -2.20 0.96
C PRO A 55 4.09 -2.54 -0.25
N PHE A 56 3.22 -3.55 -0.13
CA PHE A 56 2.40 -3.97 -1.25
C PHE A 56 1.10 -4.60 -0.75
N LEU A 57 -0.02 -3.97 -1.07
CA LEU A 57 -1.34 -4.42 -0.61
C LEU A 57 -1.69 -5.84 -1.05
N LEU A 58 -1.26 -6.23 -2.25
CA LEU A 58 -1.58 -7.52 -2.84
C LEU A 58 -0.48 -8.56 -2.62
N GLU A 59 0.36 -8.34 -1.63
CA GLU A 59 1.45 -9.26 -1.33
C GLU A 59 0.93 -10.67 -1.06
N GLY A 60 1.62 -11.65 -1.62
CA GLY A 60 1.33 -13.06 -1.41
C GLY A 60 0.39 -13.67 -2.45
N PHE A 61 -0.34 -12.84 -3.21
CA PHE A 61 -1.25 -13.40 -4.21
C PHE A 61 -1.31 -12.61 -5.53
N ALA A 62 -0.44 -11.63 -5.70
CA ALA A 62 -0.49 -10.74 -6.87
C ALA A 62 -0.32 -11.50 -8.19
N ASP A 63 0.34 -12.67 -8.17
CA ASP A 63 0.57 -13.50 -9.34
C ASP A 63 -0.48 -14.60 -9.50
N GLN A 64 -1.48 -14.68 -8.61
CA GLN A 64 -2.52 -15.70 -8.67
C GLN A 64 -3.75 -15.16 -9.36
N ARG A 65 -3.90 -15.50 -10.62
CA ARG A 65 -4.97 -14.95 -11.46
C ARG A 65 -6.37 -15.21 -10.91
N GLU A 66 -6.58 -16.36 -10.30
CA GLU A 66 -7.88 -16.73 -9.73
C GLU A 66 -8.30 -15.83 -8.56
N MET A 67 -7.39 -15.07 -8.00
CA MET A 67 -7.69 -14.13 -6.92
C MET A 67 -8.16 -12.78 -7.43
N PHE A 68 -8.29 -12.63 -8.75
CA PHE A 68 -8.69 -11.36 -9.34
C PHE A 68 -9.94 -11.51 -10.18
N GLN A 69 -10.69 -10.41 -10.30
CA GLN A 69 -11.83 -10.34 -11.21
C GLN A 69 -11.34 -10.35 -12.65
N ASN A 70 -12.29 -10.42 -13.60
CA ASN A 70 -11.95 -10.51 -15.03
C ASN A 70 -11.05 -9.38 -15.52
N ASP A 71 -11.09 -8.22 -14.89
CA ASP A 71 -10.24 -7.09 -15.24
C ASP A 71 -8.78 -7.27 -14.80
N GLN A 72 -8.48 -8.32 -14.04
CA GLN A 72 -7.16 -8.65 -13.51
C GLN A 72 -6.55 -7.55 -12.63
N LEU A 73 -7.37 -6.63 -12.15
CA LEU A 73 -6.93 -5.54 -11.28
C LEU A 73 -7.57 -5.61 -9.91
N HIS A 74 -8.87 -5.92 -9.85
CA HIS A 74 -9.61 -5.93 -8.60
C HIS A 74 -9.66 -7.33 -8.01
N PRO A 75 -9.23 -7.51 -6.75
CA PRO A 75 -9.28 -8.82 -6.11
C PRO A 75 -10.71 -9.33 -5.94
N VAL A 76 -10.87 -10.65 -5.99
CA VAL A 76 -12.14 -11.28 -5.70
C VAL A 76 -12.36 -11.35 -4.18
N ALA A 77 -13.59 -11.71 -3.77
CA ALA A 77 -13.92 -11.79 -2.35
C ALA A 77 -13.01 -12.76 -1.58
N ALA A 78 -12.62 -13.87 -2.20
CA ALA A 78 -11.75 -14.86 -1.56
C ALA A 78 -10.36 -14.31 -1.22
N ALA A 79 -9.93 -13.22 -1.87
CA ALA A 79 -8.65 -12.58 -1.60
C ALA A 79 -8.69 -11.62 -0.40
N GLN A 80 -9.87 -11.24 0.08
CA GLN A 80 -10.00 -10.23 1.11
C GLN A 80 -9.31 -10.62 2.42
N PRO A 81 -9.38 -11.86 2.92
CA PRO A 81 -8.64 -12.23 4.13
C PRO A 81 -7.13 -12.05 3.99
N LEU A 82 -6.58 -12.28 2.79
CA LEU A 82 -5.16 -12.09 2.54
C LEU A 82 -4.78 -10.62 2.60
N ILE A 83 -5.62 -9.76 2.04
CA ILE A 83 -5.43 -8.32 2.12
C ILE A 83 -5.49 -7.85 3.57
N LEU A 84 -6.44 -8.37 4.33
CA LEU A 84 -6.57 -8.03 5.74
C LEU A 84 -5.29 -8.37 6.51
N GLU A 85 -4.74 -9.56 6.30
CA GLU A 85 -3.49 -9.95 6.96
C GLU A 85 -2.35 -9.01 6.59
N THR A 86 -2.23 -8.67 5.31
CA THR A 86 -1.18 -7.79 4.83
C THR A 86 -1.26 -6.40 5.49
N VAL A 87 -2.46 -5.83 5.53
CA VAL A 87 -2.67 -4.52 6.14
C VAL A 87 -2.47 -4.60 7.65
N TRP A 88 -2.91 -5.68 8.28
CA TRP A 88 -2.81 -5.84 9.74
C TRP A 88 -1.38 -5.86 10.22
N LYS A 89 -0.46 -6.37 9.42
CA LYS A 89 0.97 -6.36 9.78
C LYS A 89 1.47 -4.93 10.07
N GLY A 90 0.96 -3.95 9.33
CA GLY A 90 1.31 -2.55 9.56
C GLY A 90 0.39 -1.85 10.53
N LEU A 91 -0.90 -2.14 10.47
CA LEU A 91 -1.91 -1.44 11.27
C LEU A 91 -1.92 -1.90 12.73
N GLY A 92 -1.78 -3.22 12.96
CA GLY A 92 -1.86 -3.77 14.31
C GLY A 92 -0.95 -3.09 15.31
N PRO A 93 0.36 -2.93 15.01
CA PRO A 93 1.27 -2.25 15.94
C PRO A 93 0.91 -0.80 16.23
N MET A 94 0.19 -0.12 15.33
CA MET A 94 -0.23 1.26 15.52
C MET A 94 -1.40 1.37 16.51
N LEU A 95 -2.16 0.31 16.65
CA LEU A 95 -3.36 0.28 17.47
C LEU A 95 -3.08 -0.19 18.90
N LYS A 96 -1.97 0.16 19.46
CA LYS A 96 -1.59 -0.32 20.80
C LYS A 96 -2.72 -0.17 21.81
N ILE A 97 -3.57 -1.15 21.83
CA ILE A 97 -4.67 -1.20 22.78
C ILE A 97 -4.11 -1.74 24.09
N LYS A 98 -4.27 -0.97 25.12
CA LYS A 98 -3.82 -1.36 26.45
C LYS A 98 -4.97 -1.92 27.26
#